data_6eb618450c40783c76b7518acb31e801
#
_entry.id   6eb618450c40783c76b7518acb31e801
#
_cell.length_a   1.000
_cell.length_b   1.000
_cell.length_c   1.000
_cell.angle_alpha   90.00
_cell.angle_beta   90.00
_cell.angle_gamma   90.00
#
_symmetry.space_group_name_H-M   'P 1'
#
loop_
_entity.id
_entity.type
_entity.pdbx_description
1 polymer ?
#
loop_
_entity_poly.entity_id
_entity_poly.type
_entity_poly.pdbx_seq_one_letter_code
_entity_poly.pdbx_strand_id
1 'polypeptide(L)'
;MKLSRKHAVDVDREKKHISIFGGKLTDCLNVGEEICEAVQELGTHLPDAKRKWYGEPHEAIKDEYFHQVNLMGLDELTSGGASEALSTRLWRRYGAQAIGLLENIREDPKMAEPLIENTDYIRCELTQAARREMIVNLEDFLRRRSKLALVARHEDLKQSQGIKDACEILFGEDAPERWKEYFGE
;
A
#
# COMPACT_ATOMS: atom_id res chain seq x y z
N MET A 1 -21.67 -17.48 -22.97
CA MET A 1 -20.85 -18.37 -22.14
C MET A 1 -20.28 -17.52 -21.00
N LYS A 2 -20.71 -17.71 -19.73
CA LYS A 2 -20.10 -17.01 -18.60
C LYS A 2 -18.75 -17.69 -18.33
N LEU A 3 -17.65 -17.03 -18.65
CA LEU A 3 -16.32 -17.47 -18.26
C LEU A 3 -16.26 -17.55 -16.73
N SER A 4 -16.02 -18.74 -16.20
CA SER A 4 -15.77 -18.93 -14.77
C SER A 4 -14.52 -18.13 -14.40
N ARG A 5 -14.63 -17.33 -13.33
CA ARG A 5 -13.49 -16.57 -12.78
C ARG A 5 -12.73 -17.37 -11.71
N LYS A 6 -13.11 -18.62 -11.48
CA LYS A 6 -12.40 -19.53 -10.59
C LYS A 6 -11.23 -20.16 -11.34
N HIS A 7 -10.12 -20.36 -10.64
CA HIS A 7 -9.07 -21.25 -11.14
C HIS A 7 -9.52 -22.71 -10.98
N ALA A 8 -8.86 -23.59 -11.71
CA ALA A 8 -8.97 -25.03 -11.56
C ALA A 8 -7.56 -25.62 -11.60
N VAL A 9 -7.28 -26.53 -10.66
CA VAL A 9 -6.03 -27.28 -10.60
C VAL A 9 -6.36 -28.73 -10.97
N ASP A 10 -5.65 -29.26 -11.97
CA ASP A 10 -5.74 -30.65 -12.41
C ASP A 10 -4.42 -31.36 -12.11
N VAL A 11 -4.49 -32.54 -11.50
CA VAL A 11 -3.31 -33.28 -11.03
C VAL A 11 -3.27 -34.67 -11.70
N ASP A 12 -2.35 -34.87 -12.62
CA ASP A 12 -2.00 -36.18 -13.16
C ASP A 12 -0.97 -36.86 -12.25
N ARG A 13 -1.45 -37.76 -11.39
CA ARG A 13 -0.62 -38.45 -10.37
C ARG A 13 0.39 -39.42 -11.01
N GLU A 14 0.07 -40.01 -12.17
CA GLU A 14 0.98 -40.94 -12.83
C GLU A 14 2.17 -40.23 -13.46
N LYS A 15 1.93 -39.09 -14.10
CA LYS A 15 2.95 -38.28 -14.75
C LYS A 15 3.58 -37.25 -13.78
N LYS A 16 3.07 -37.17 -12.55
CA LYS A 16 3.46 -36.12 -11.58
C LYS A 16 3.37 -34.73 -12.19
N HIS A 17 2.29 -34.44 -12.90
CA HIS A 17 2.07 -33.17 -13.60
C HIS A 17 0.88 -32.43 -13.01
N ILE A 18 1.06 -31.12 -12.81
CA ILE A 18 0.00 -30.23 -12.32
C ILE A 18 -0.28 -29.19 -13.40
N SER A 19 -1.54 -29.04 -13.77
CA SER A 19 -2.02 -28.03 -14.71
C SER A 19 -2.92 -27.03 -14.00
N ILE A 20 -2.72 -25.75 -14.29
CA ILE A 20 -3.53 -24.65 -13.73
C ILE A 20 -4.27 -23.98 -14.87
N PHE A 21 -5.58 -23.83 -14.73
CA PHE A 21 -6.43 -23.22 -15.72
C PHE A 21 -7.21 -22.04 -15.13
N GLY A 22 -7.23 -20.90 -15.83
CA GLY A 22 -8.00 -19.72 -15.45
C GLY A 22 -7.43 -18.99 -14.23
N GLY A 23 -8.34 -18.38 -13.46
CA GLY A 23 -7.99 -17.62 -12.28
C GLY A 23 -7.86 -16.11 -12.52
N LYS A 24 -7.64 -15.38 -11.43
CA LYS A 24 -7.35 -13.94 -11.43
C LYS A 24 -5.99 -13.71 -10.80
N LEU A 25 -5.31 -12.66 -11.22
CA LEU A 25 -4.04 -12.26 -10.61
C LEU A 25 -4.17 -12.03 -9.08
N THR A 26 -5.32 -11.54 -8.63
CA THR A 26 -5.63 -11.33 -7.20
C THR A 26 -5.82 -12.61 -6.39
N ASP A 27 -5.91 -13.77 -7.05
CA ASP A 27 -6.09 -15.09 -6.42
C ASP A 27 -4.78 -15.89 -6.36
N CYS A 28 -3.66 -15.25 -6.71
CA CYS A 28 -2.36 -15.94 -6.85
C CYS A 28 -1.87 -16.60 -5.56
N LEU A 29 -2.20 -16.06 -4.39
CA LEU A 29 -1.81 -16.65 -3.10
C LEU A 29 -2.56 -17.95 -2.83
N ASN A 30 -3.90 -17.97 -3.01
CA ASN A 30 -4.71 -19.17 -2.83
C ASN A 30 -4.32 -20.26 -3.83
N VAL A 31 -4.08 -19.88 -5.09
CA VAL A 31 -3.59 -20.80 -6.14
C VAL A 31 -2.23 -21.37 -5.73
N GLY A 32 -1.33 -20.53 -5.21
CA GLY A 32 -0.01 -20.97 -4.76
C GLY A 32 -0.08 -21.96 -3.61
N GLU A 33 -0.94 -21.74 -2.63
CA GLU A 33 -1.17 -22.65 -1.49
C GLU A 33 -1.71 -24.02 -1.99
N GLU A 34 -2.74 -24.02 -2.85
CA GLU A 34 -3.32 -25.22 -3.41
C GLU A 34 -2.30 -26.05 -4.23
N ILE A 35 -1.42 -25.36 -4.97
CA ILE A 35 -0.34 -26.02 -5.70
C ILE A 35 0.70 -26.61 -4.76
N CYS A 36 1.09 -25.90 -3.69
CA CYS A 36 2.02 -26.44 -2.71
C CYS A 36 1.46 -27.71 -2.07
N GLU A 37 0.18 -27.74 -1.74
CA GLU A 37 -0.50 -28.93 -1.23
C GLU A 37 -0.47 -30.08 -2.24
N ALA A 38 -0.82 -29.82 -3.50
CA ALA A 38 -0.80 -30.82 -4.57
C ALA A 38 0.61 -31.40 -4.82
N VAL A 39 1.65 -30.55 -4.77
CA VAL A 39 3.06 -30.98 -4.88
C VAL A 39 3.46 -31.90 -3.73
N GLN A 40 3.03 -31.59 -2.52
CA GLN A 40 3.28 -32.44 -1.35
C GLN A 40 2.56 -33.79 -1.47
N GLU A 41 1.30 -33.80 -1.96
CA GLU A 41 0.56 -35.03 -2.23
C GLU A 41 1.21 -35.92 -3.30
N LEU A 42 1.95 -35.34 -4.24
CA LEU A 42 2.75 -36.06 -5.23
C LEU A 42 4.07 -36.60 -4.67
N GLY A 43 4.32 -36.41 -3.35
CA GLY A 43 5.46 -36.97 -2.63
C GLY A 43 6.70 -36.06 -2.61
N THR A 44 6.60 -34.80 -3.04
CA THR A 44 7.71 -33.86 -2.95
C THR A 44 7.67 -33.13 -1.60
N HIS A 45 8.77 -33.19 -0.86
CA HIS A 45 8.89 -32.46 0.39
C HIS A 45 9.15 -30.98 0.14
N LEU A 46 8.27 -30.11 0.67
CA LEU A 46 8.42 -28.65 0.65
C LEU A 46 8.72 -28.18 2.08
N PRO A 47 9.94 -27.73 2.39
CA PRO A 47 10.37 -27.45 3.76
C PRO A 47 9.55 -26.36 4.44
N ASP A 48 9.07 -25.38 3.71
CA ASP A 48 8.38 -24.21 4.26
C ASP A 48 7.03 -23.93 3.58
N ALA A 49 6.29 -24.98 3.20
CA ALA A 49 5.04 -24.86 2.43
C ALA A 49 3.97 -23.97 3.10
N LYS A 50 4.01 -23.85 4.44
CA LYS A 50 3.08 -23.01 5.21
C LYS A 50 3.66 -21.67 5.65
N ARG A 51 4.87 -21.32 5.19
CA ARG A 51 5.50 -20.05 5.54
C ARG A 51 4.75 -18.91 4.86
N LYS A 52 4.35 -17.91 5.64
CA LYS A 52 3.81 -16.65 5.12
C LYS A 52 4.95 -15.83 4.49
N TRP A 53 5.16 -15.97 3.19
CA TRP A 53 6.26 -15.35 2.44
C TRP A 53 5.88 -14.02 1.76
N TYR A 54 4.62 -13.66 1.78
CA TYR A 54 4.10 -12.46 1.13
C TYR A 54 4.24 -11.16 1.95
N GLY A 55 5.27 -11.12 2.80
CA GLY A 55 5.72 -9.87 3.42
C GLY A 55 4.96 -9.45 4.68
N GLU A 56 4.09 -10.30 5.25
CA GLU A 56 3.54 -10.00 6.57
C GLU A 56 4.67 -9.96 7.62
N PRO A 57 4.78 -8.84 8.35
CA PRO A 57 5.77 -8.75 9.42
C PRO A 57 5.44 -9.73 10.55
N HIS A 58 6.46 -10.10 11.33
CA HIS A 58 6.26 -10.90 12.53
C HIS A 58 5.28 -10.20 13.49
N GLU A 59 4.43 -10.98 14.18
CA GLU A 59 3.38 -10.45 15.06
C GLU A 59 3.92 -9.49 16.14
N ALA A 60 5.09 -9.78 16.69
CA ALA A 60 5.75 -8.89 17.64
C ALA A 60 6.04 -7.48 17.10
N ILE A 61 6.27 -7.33 15.78
CA ILE A 61 6.46 -6.02 15.15
C ILE A 61 5.14 -5.26 15.10
N LYS A 62 4.04 -5.98 14.86
CA LYS A 62 2.70 -5.42 14.88
C LYS A 62 2.30 -4.96 16.28
N ASP A 63 2.57 -5.80 17.28
CA ASP A 63 2.29 -5.49 18.68
C ASP A 63 3.07 -4.26 19.13
N GLU A 64 4.36 -4.19 18.79
CA GLU A 64 5.20 -3.02 19.06
C GLU A 64 4.65 -1.76 18.39
N TYR A 65 4.26 -1.85 17.12
CA TYR A 65 3.66 -0.74 16.40
C TYR A 65 2.42 -0.19 17.14
N PHE A 66 1.45 -1.04 17.47
CA PHE A 66 0.23 -0.61 18.14
C PHE A 66 0.47 -0.15 19.59
N HIS A 67 1.49 -0.70 20.26
CA HIS A 67 1.92 -0.17 21.55
C HIS A 67 2.42 1.28 21.44
N GLN A 68 3.29 1.56 20.47
CA GLN A 68 3.78 2.91 20.20
C GLN A 68 2.66 3.89 19.80
N VAL A 69 1.73 3.46 18.96
CA VAL A 69 0.52 4.20 18.58
C VAL A 69 -0.27 4.64 19.81
N ASN A 70 -0.53 3.73 20.74
CA ASN A 70 -1.27 4.02 21.96
C ASN A 70 -0.54 5.03 22.86
N LEU A 71 0.80 4.88 22.99
CA LEU A 71 1.62 5.84 23.76
C LEU A 71 1.61 7.25 23.16
N MET A 72 1.51 7.35 21.85
CA MET A 72 1.49 8.63 21.13
C MET A 72 0.10 9.25 21.02
N GLY A 73 -0.96 8.53 21.34
CA GLY A 73 -2.34 8.97 21.10
C GLY A 73 -2.65 9.22 19.62
N LEU A 74 -2.01 8.46 18.70
CA LEU A 74 -2.05 8.74 17.26
C LEU A 74 -3.49 8.76 16.71
N ASP A 75 -4.38 7.93 17.21
CA ASP A 75 -5.75 7.83 16.71
C ASP A 75 -6.64 9.02 17.08
N GLU A 76 -6.20 9.88 18.02
CA GLU A 76 -6.85 11.17 18.29
C GLU A 76 -6.73 12.13 17.09
N LEU A 77 -5.74 11.90 16.23
CA LEU A 77 -5.51 12.68 15.00
C LEU A 77 -6.31 12.14 13.79
N THR A 78 -7.09 11.09 13.98
CA THR A 78 -7.94 10.53 12.90
C THR A 78 -8.96 11.60 12.47
N SER A 79 -9.06 11.86 11.16
CA SER A 79 -10.02 12.84 10.65
C SER A 79 -11.46 12.38 10.92
N GLY A 80 -12.37 13.33 11.22
CA GLY A 80 -13.76 13.01 11.56
C GLY A 80 -14.57 12.35 10.43
N GLY A 81 -14.06 12.35 9.21
CA GLY A 81 -14.66 11.69 8.04
C GLY A 81 -13.99 10.37 7.67
N ALA A 82 -12.95 9.95 8.37
CA ALA A 82 -12.20 8.74 8.07
C ALA A 82 -13.04 7.48 8.34
N SER A 83 -12.91 6.49 7.46
CA SER A 83 -13.60 5.20 7.59
C SER A 83 -12.92 4.23 8.56
N GLU A 84 -11.68 4.50 8.92
CA GLU A 84 -10.86 3.69 9.82
C GLU A 84 -9.91 4.59 10.64
N ALA A 85 -9.43 4.09 11.77
CA ALA A 85 -8.44 4.78 12.59
C ALA A 85 -7.13 5.00 11.83
N LEU A 86 -6.44 6.12 12.09
CA LEU A 86 -5.19 6.48 11.42
C LEU A 86 -4.13 5.38 11.58
N SER A 87 -3.99 4.83 12.77
CA SER A 87 -3.06 3.73 13.05
C SER A 87 -3.33 2.49 12.20
N THR A 88 -4.59 2.09 12.11
CA THR A 88 -5.02 0.93 11.31
C THR A 88 -4.72 1.15 9.83
N ARG A 89 -5.00 2.35 9.32
CA ARG A 89 -4.73 2.73 7.94
C ARG A 89 -3.23 2.68 7.61
N LEU A 90 -2.38 3.26 8.48
CA LEU A 90 -0.94 3.27 8.28
C LEU A 90 -0.36 1.84 8.32
N TRP A 91 -0.80 1.01 9.29
CA TRP A 91 -0.38 -0.39 9.32
C TRP A 91 -0.78 -1.16 8.07
N ARG A 92 -2.03 -1.04 7.64
CA ARG A 92 -2.55 -1.72 6.46
C ARG A 92 -1.82 -1.32 5.17
N ARG A 93 -1.36 -0.06 5.07
CA ARG A 93 -0.65 0.45 3.88
C ARG A 93 0.83 0.11 3.89
N TYR A 94 1.48 0.20 5.03
CA TYR A 94 2.93 0.21 5.14
C TYR A 94 3.52 -0.96 5.92
N GLY A 95 2.69 -1.74 6.63
CA GLY A 95 3.16 -2.86 7.46
C GLY A 95 4.26 -2.44 8.42
N ALA A 96 5.35 -3.19 8.48
CA ALA A 96 6.50 -2.87 9.33
C ALA A 96 7.12 -1.49 9.07
N GLN A 97 6.97 -0.93 7.87
CA GLN A 97 7.48 0.40 7.56
C GLN A 97 6.70 1.52 8.28
N ALA A 98 5.50 1.24 8.78
CA ALA A 98 4.72 2.19 9.57
C ALA A 98 5.43 2.62 10.86
N ILE A 99 6.33 1.80 11.42
CA ILE A 99 7.17 2.18 12.57
C ILE A 99 8.03 3.40 12.24
N GLY A 100 8.64 3.44 11.06
CA GLY A 100 9.41 4.60 10.62
C GLY A 100 8.57 5.88 10.44
N LEU A 101 7.27 5.73 10.12
CA LEU A 101 6.34 6.87 10.08
C LEU A 101 6.07 7.39 11.50
N LEU A 102 5.93 6.52 12.50
CA LEU A 102 5.79 6.94 13.91
C LEU A 102 7.03 7.69 14.40
N GLU A 103 8.23 7.27 13.98
CA GLU A 103 9.48 7.97 14.32
C GLU A 103 9.48 9.38 13.72
N ASN A 104 9.11 9.54 12.45
CA ASN A 104 9.00 10.86 11.82
C ASN A 104 8.00 11.77 12.55
N ILE A 105 6.84 11.23 12.98
CA ILE A 105 5.82 11.98 13.73
C ILE A 105 6.34 12.36 15.13
N ARG A 106 7.12 11.49 15.76
CA ARG A 106 7.72 11.76 17.09
C ARG A 106 8.77 12.87 17.01
N GLU A 107 9.56 12.90 15.95
CA GLU A 107 10.57 13.94 15.71
C GLU A 107 9.92 15.28 15.35
N ASP A 108 8.89 15.27 14.51
CA ASP A 108 8.11 16.45 14.13
C ASP A 108 6.61 16.13 14.11
N PRO A 109 5.83 16.58 15.11
CA PRO A 109 4.39 16.34 15.16
C PRO A 109 3.61 16.84 13.93
N LYS A 110 4.15 17.82 13.17
CA LYS A 110 3.53 18.28 11.93
C LYS A 110 3.49 17.20 10.84
N MET A 111 4.31 16.16 10.96
CA MET A 111 4.29 15.04 10.04
C MET A 111 2.99 14.22 10.10
N ALA A 112 2.20 14.34 11.17
CA ALA A 112 0.87 13.75 11.29
C ALA A 112 -0.26 14.64 10.73
N GLU A 113 0.03 15.89 10.35
CA GLU A 113 -0.99 16.78 9.80
C GLU A 113 -1.47 16.29 8.42
N PRO A 114 -2.80 16.30 8.16
CA PRO A 114 -3.33 16.10 6.83
C PRO A 114 -2.73 17.12 5.86
N LEU A 115 -2.17 16.65 4.76
CA LEU A 115 -1.57 17.55 3.77
C LEU A 115 -2.60 18.13 2.81
N ILE A 116 -3.58 17.31 2.44
CA ILE A 116 -4.58 17.66 1.44
C ILE A 116 -5.93 17.71 2.12
N GLU A 117 -6.59 18.86 2.04
CA GLU A 117 -7.89 19.08 2.64
C GLU A 117 -8.91 17.99 2.24
N ASN A 118 -9.70 17.55 3.21
CA ASN A 118 -10.69 16.49 3.06
C ASN A 118 -10.14 15.13 2.63
N THR A 119 -8.87 14.86 2.89
CA THR A 119 -8.25 13.55 2.69
C THR A 119 -7.61 13.06 3.99
N ASP A 120 -7.36 11.74 4.04
CA ASP A 120 -6.65 11.11 5.16
C ASP A 120 -5.13 11.06 4.95
N TYR A 121 -4.60 11.73 3.90
CA TYR A 121 -3.19 11.67 3.55
C TYR A 121 -2.38 12.65 4.43
N ILE A 122 -1.47 12.12 5.25
CA ILE A 122 -0.65 12.91 6.17
C ILE A 122 0.76 13.15 5.59
N ARG A 123 1.47 14.18 6.09
CA ARG A 123 2.77 14.63 5.58
C ARG A 123 3.84 13.55 5.55
N CYS A 124 3.96 12.69 6.59
CA CYS A 124 4.98 11.65 6.61
C CYS A 124 4.78 10.60 5.51
N GLU A 125 3.55 10.37 5.05
CA GLU A 125 3.29 9.45 3.93
C GLU A 125 3.90 9.97 2.62
N LEU A 126 3.97 11.29 2.41
CA LEU A 126 4.63 11.87 1.24
C LEU A 126 6.14 11.69 1.27
N THR A 127 6.76 11.89 2.43
CA THR A 127 8.19 11.63 2.60
C THR A 127 8.51 10.16 2.34
N GLN A 128 7.65 9.25 2.79
CA GLN A 128 7.76 7.82 2.50
C GLN A 128 7.61 7.54 1.01
N ALA A 129 6.59 8.13 0.38
CA ALA A 129 6.32 7.97 -1.05
C ALA A 129 7.50 8.46 -1.91
N ALA A 130 8.05 9.65 -1.61
CA ALA A 130 9.20 10.22 -2.31
C ALA A 130 10.43 9.30 -2.25
N ARG A 131 10.67 8.66 -1.10
CA ARG A 131 11.89 7.86 -0.88
C ARG A 131 11.76 6.41 -1.34
N ARG A 132 10.55 5.82 -1.37
CA ARG A 132 10.37 4.36 -1.47
C ARG A 132 9.36 3.88 -2.49
N GLU A 133 8.56 4.77 -3.11
CA GLU A 133 7.47 4.34 -3.97
C GLU A 133 7.69 4.64 -5.46
N MET A 134 8.92 4.95 -5.87
CA MET A 134 9.30 5.19 -7.27
C MET A 134 8.38 6.20 -7.97
N ILE A 135 8.12 7.34 -7.33
CA ILE A 135 7.35 8.44 -7.91
C ILE A 135 8.28 9.24 -8.82
N VAL A 136 8.01 9.26 -10.12
CA VAL A 136 8.80 9.94 -11.13
C VAL A 136 8.12 11.23 -11.59
N ASN A 137 6.79 11.23 -11.62
CA ASN A 137 5.97 12.38 -11.99
C ASN A 137 4.75 12.53 -11.05
N LEU A 138 4.09 13.69 -11.14
CA LEU A 138 2.96 13.99 -10.24
C LEU A 138 1.77 13.05 -10.45
N GLU A 139 1.57 12.53 -11.68
CA GLU A 139 0.53 11.52 -11.95
C GLU A 139 0.77 10.22 -11.16
N ASP A 140 2.02 9.81 -10.95
CA ASP A 140 2.33 8.60 -10.17
C ASP A 140 1.77 8.73 -8.75
N PHE A 141 1.96 9.90 -8.13
CA PHE A 141 1.41 10.16 -6.82
C PHE A 141 -0.11 10.27 -6.84
N LEU A 142 -0.67 11.15 -7.66
CA LEU A 142 -2.09 11.49 -7.64
C LEU A 142 -2.98 10.32 -8.08
N ARG A 143 -2.55 9.53 -9.05
CA ARG A 143 -3.36 8.45 -9.62
C ARG A 143 -3.02 7.06 -9.08
N ARG A 144 -1.74 6.76 -8.90
CA ARG A 144 -1.28 5.40 -8.58
C ARG A 144 -1.09 5.18 -7.10
N ARG A 145 -0.56 6.16 -6.37
CA ARG A 145 -0.26 6.02 -4.93
C ARG A 145 -1.38 6.53 -4.05
N SER A 146 -1.80 7.78 -4.20
CA SER A 146 -2.88 8.36 -3.38
C SER A 146 -4.28 8.11 -3.93
N LYS A 147 -4.42 7.89 -5.24
CA LYS A 147 -5.70 7.78 -5.95
C LYS A 147 -6.56 9.05 -5.91
N LEU A 148 -5.99 10.18 -5.50
CA LEU A 148 -6.70 11.47 -5.40
C LEU A 148 -7.30 11.91 -6.74
N ALA A 149 -6.57 11.69 -7.85
CA ALA A 149 -7.07 12.00 -9.20
C ALA A 149 -8.27 11.14 -9.64
N LEU A 150 -8.67 10.12 -8.86
CA LEU A 150 -9.86 9.33 -9.16
C LEU A 150 -11.10 9.82 -8.41
N VAL A 151 -10.93 10.66 -7.38
CA VAL A 151 -12.01 11.11 -6.48
C VAL A 151 -12.16 12.62 -6.43
N ALA A 152 -11.13 13.39 -6.82
CA ALA A 152 -11.15 14.84 -6.88
C ALA A 152 -11.11 15.33 -8.34
N ARG A 153 -11.71 16.49 -8.61
CA ARG A 153 -11.65 17.13 -9.93
C ARG A 153 -10.25 17.67 -10.18
N HIS A 154 -9.85 17.69 -11.44
CA HIS A 154 -8.55 18.19 -11.86
C HIS A 154 -8.32 19.67 -11.44
N GLU A 155 -9.35 20.50 -11.56
CA GLU A 155 -9.31 21.92 -11.17
C GLU A 155 -9.14 22.08 -9.65
N ASP A 156 -9.81 21.24 -8.85
CA ASP A 156 -9.71 21.29 -7.38
C ASP A 156 -8.29 20.88 -6.94
N LEU A 157 -7.71 19.86 -7.57
CA LEU A 157 -6.32 19.44 -7.33
C LEU A 157 -5.33 20.57 -7.69
N LYS A 158 -5.53 21.25 -8.82
CA LYS A 158 -4.69 22.37 -9.26
C LYS A 158 -4.74 23.57 -8.30
N GLN A 159 -5.89 23.82 -7.67
CA GLN A 159 -6.07 24.93 -6.73
C GLN A 159 -5.61 24.59 -5.29
N SER A 160 -5.47 23.31 -4.98
CA SER A 160 -5.10 22.86 -3.63
C SER A 160 -3.66 23.25 -3.27
N GLN A 161 -3.50 23.99 -2.16
CA GLN A 161 -2.18 24.28 -1.61
C GLN A 161 -1.49 23.00 -1.14
N GLY A 162 -2.24 22.06 -0.57
CA GLY A 162 -1.70 20.77 -0.14
C GLY A 162 -1.09 19.94 -1.28
N ILE A 163 -1.64 20.04 -2.50
CA ILE A 163 -1.05 19.38 -3.68
C ILE A 163 0.24 20.08 -4.13
N LYS A 164 0.31 21.41 -4.03
CA LYS A 164 1.55 22.16 -4.30
C LYS A 164 2.65 21.78 -3.32
N ASP A 165 2.34 21.78 -2.03
CA ASP A 165 3.26 21.37 -0.98
C ASP A 165 3.71 19.91 -1.19
N ALA A 166 2.79 19.04 -1.60
CA ALA A 166 3.10 17.66 -1.94
C ALA A 166 4.09 17.56 -3.12
N CYS A 167 3.89 18.36 -4.16
CA CYS A 167 4.78 18.40 -5.32
C CYS A 167 6.19 18.84 -4.91
N GLU A 168 6.30 19.86 -4.05
CA GLU A 168 7.59 20.32 -3.51
C GLU A 168 8.30 19.24 -2.68
N ILE A 169 7.56 18.52 -1.83
CA ILE A 169 8.11 17.42 -1.01
C ILE A 169 8.59 16.26 -1.90
N LEU A 170 7.83 15.95 -2.95
CA LEU A 170 8.14 14.82 -3.83
C LEU A 170 9.32 15.10 -4.77
N PHE A 171 9.44 16.31 -5.30
CA PHE A 171 10.33 16.61 -6.41
C PHE A 171 11.36 17.71 -6.11
N GLY A 172 11.25 18.44 -5.01
CA GLY A 172 12.19 19.50 -4.65
C GLY A 172 12.33 20.56 -5.75
N GLU A 173 13.54 20.75 -6.26
CA GLU A 173 13.84 21.74 -7.30
C GLU A 173 13.11 21.46 -8.62
N ASP A 174 12.76 20.21 -8.93
CA ASP A 174 12.04 19.81 -10.13
C ASP A 174 10.51 20.03 -10.02
N ALA A 175 9.99 20.42 -8.86
CA ALA A 175 8.57 20.55 -8.61
C ALA A 175 7.84 21.46 -9.62
N PRO A 176 8.38 22.64 -10.04
CA PRO A 176 7.71 23.48 -11.02
C PRO A 176 7.55 22.80 -12.38
N GLU A 177 8.54 22.02 -12.82
CA GLU A 177 8.49 21.27 -14.07
C GLU A 177 7.47 20.14 -14.00
N ARG A 178 7.46 19.35 -12.90
CA ARG A 178 6.50 18.27 -12.67
C ARG A 178 5.06 18.78 -12.52
N TRP A 179 4.88 19.95 -11.93
CA TRP A 179 3.60 20.64 -11.87
C TRP A 179 3.08 21.02 -13.26
N LYS A 180 3.93 21.67 -14.04
CA LYS A 180 3.62 22.07 -15.40
C LYS A 180 3.33 20.88 -16.31
N GLU A 181 4.09 19.81 -16.22
CA GLU A 181 3.87 18.56 -16.96
C GLU A 181 2.47 17.99 -16.70
N TYR A 182 2.00 18.01 -15.46
CA TYR A 182 0.71 17.42 -15.09
C TYR A 182 -0.47 18.36 -15.35
N PHE A 183 -0.35 19.66 -15.03
CA PHE A 183 -1.43 20.63 -15.11
C PHE A 183 -1.41 21.49 -16.38
N GLY A 184 -0.36 21.45 -17.20
CA GLY A 184 -0.32 22.07 -18.52
C GLY A 184 0.02 23.57 -18.56
N GLU A 185 0.66 24.11 -17.51
CA GLU A 185 1.11 25.54 -17.46
C GLU A 185 2.48 25.69 -16.85
#